data_b0bccb6cf564882823859e195673950f
#
_entry.id   b0bccb6cf564882823859e195673950f
#
_cell.length_a   1.000
_cell.length_b   1.000
_cell.length_c   1.000
_cell.angle_alpha   90.00
_cell.angle_beta   90.00
_cell.angle_gamma   90.00
#
_symmetry.space_group_name_H-M   'P 1'
#
loop_
_entity.id
_entity.type
_entity.pdbx_description
1 polymer ?
#
loop_
_entity_poly.entity_id
_entity_poly.type
_entity_poly.pdbx_seq_one_letter_code
_entity_poly.pdbx_strand_id
1 'polypeptide(L)'
;MNLRLAVFDLDGVIVSTDMFHFEAWKRLFAKRWGIVHTPAAEELTKGVARFECMKLLAHYYDIHADDEELRLAAEEKNKIYQQLLMEQLSPSNILPGILQTLALLKERGVYTALASSSRNAPFIIKRLGLEFDYCVDPATISHGKPAPDIYLAAMNHFGVSAQECV
;
A
#
# COMPACT_ATOMS: atom_id res chain seq x y z
N MET A 1 8.62 -9.71 27.41
CA MET A 1 7.54 -9.14 26.57
C MET A 1 6.85 -10.33 25.92
N ASN A 2 5.54 -10.49 26.11
CA ASN A 2 4.81 -11.60 25.49
C ASN A 2 4.21 -11.07 24.16
N LEU A 3 4.96 -11.20 23.08
CA LEU A 3 4.49 -10.78 21.76
C LEU A 3 3.36 -11.69 21.30
N ARG A 4 2.20 -11.11 20.98
CA ARG A 4 1.01 -11.83 20.52
C ARG A 4 0.57 -11.45 19.12
N LEU A 5 0.94 -10.24 18.62
CA LEU A 5 0.56 -9.74 17.32
C LEU A 5 1.72 -9.02 16.66
N ALA A 6 1.98 -9.32 15.39
CA ALA A 6 2.85 -8.54 14.51
C ALA A 6 2.00 -7.90 13.39
N VAL A 7 2.05 -6.57 13.29
CA VAL A 7 1.30 -5.79 12.30
C VAL A 7 2.25 -5.25 11.25
N PHE A 8 2.01 -5.61 10.00
CA PHE A 8 2.86 -5.25 8.87
C PHE A 8 2.18 -4.21 7.99
N ASP A 9 2.95 -3.25 7.49
CA ASP A 9 2.57 -2.53 6.28
C ASP A 9 2.88 -3.40 5.06
N LEU A 10 2.40 -3.01 3.88
CA LEU A 10 2.62 -3.76 2.64
C LEU A 10 3.80 -3.20 1.83
N ASP A 11 3.63 -1.98 1.33
CA ASP A 11 4.55 -1.37 0.37
C ASP A 11 5.84 -0.90 1.06
N GLY A 12 6.99 -1.40 0.59
CA GLY A 12 8.29 -1.11 1.20
C GLY A 12 8.59 -1.89 2.49
N VAL A 13 7.66 -2.73 2.99
CA VAL A 13 7.84 -3.59 4.18
C VAL A 13 7.75 -5.06 3.80
N ILE A 14 6.65 -5.48 3.18
CA ILE A 14 6.45 -6.87 2.72
C ILE A 14 6.91 -7.03 1.27
N VAL A 15 6.57 -6.07 0.41
CA VAL A 15 6.83 -6.10 -1.03
C VAL A 15 7.41 -4.80 -1.54
N SER A 16 8.19 -4.89 -2.61
CA SER A 16 8.62 -3.72 -3.39
C SER A 16 7.69 -3.56 -4.59
N THR A 17 6.81 -2.57 -4.52
CA THR A 17 5.85 -2.20 -5.59
C THR A 17 6.08 -0.79 -6.13
N ASP A 18 7.05 -0.06 -5.60
CA ASP A 18 7.35 1.33 -5.96
C ASP A 18 7.54 1.51 -7.47
N MET A 19 8.23 0.57 -8.13
CA MET A 19 8.44 0.61 -9.57
C MET A 19 7.12 0.56 -10.36
N PHE A 20 6.11 -0.18 -9.87
CA PHE A 20 4.79 -0.24 -10.52
C PHE A 20 4.00 1.04 -10.30
N HIS A 21 4.12 1.65 -9.13
CA HIS A 21 3.53 2.96 -8.85
C HIS A 21 4.13 4.03 -9.75
N PHE A 22 5.46 4.11 -9.81
CA PHE A 22 6.18 5.05 -10.68
C PHE A 22 5.79 4.90 -12.15
N GLU A 23 5.82 3.68 -12.68
CA GLU A 23 5.47 3.42 -14.08
C GLU A 23 4.00 3.73 -14.37
N ALA A 24 3.09 3.48 -13.43
CA ALA A 24 1.67 3.81 -13.60
C ALA A 24 1.44 5.33 -13.64
N TRP A 25 2.09 6.11 -12.78
CA TRP A 25 2.05 7.56 -12.84
C TRP A 25 2.68 8.10 -14.12
N LYS A 26 3.83 7.57 -14.50
CA LYS A 26 4.53 7.94 -15.73
C LYS A 26 3.63 7.76 -16.97
N ARG A 27 2.96 6.62 -17.08
CA ARG A 27 2.02 6.36 -18.20
C ARG A 27 0.81 7.29 -18.17
N LEU A 28 0.22 7.52 -17.00
CA LEU A 28 -0.90 8.43 -16.84
C LEU A 28 -0.54 9.85 -17.29
N PHE A 29 0.54 10.43 -16.73
CA PHE A 29 0.93 11.81 -16.98
C PHE A 29 1.34 12.03 -18.44
N ALA A 30 2.08 11.08 -19.02
CA ALA A 30 2.43 11.13 -20.45
C ALA A 30 1.17 11.11 -21.33
N LYS A 31 0.21 10.25 -21.03
CA LYS A 31 -1.02 10.07 -21.83
C LYS A 31 -1.96 11.28 -21.73
N ARG A 32 -2.18 11.80 -20.50
CA ARG A 32 -3.19 12.85 -20.28
C ARG A 32 -2.68 14.25 -20.55
N TRP A 33 -1.42 14.51 -20.17
CA TRP A 33 -0.90 15.87 -20.16
C TRP A 33 0.43 16.02 -20.90
N GLY A 34 0.99 14.97 -21.48
CA GLY A 34 2.31 15.01 -22.12
C GLY A 34 3.46 15.27 -21.15
N ILE A 35 3.24 15.06 -19.86
CA ILE A 35 4.21 15.33 -18.80
C ILE A 35 5.09 14.11 -18.55
N VAL A 36 6.39 14.34 -18.42
CA VAL A 36 7.34 13.32 -17.99
C VAL A 36 7.36 13.26 -16.46
N HIS A 37 6.82 12.18 -15.89
CA HIS A 37 6.85 11.94 -14.44
C HIS A 37 8.28 11.70 -13.96
N THR A 38 8.67 12.31 -12.84
CA THR A 38 10.04 12.30 -12.34
C THR A 38 10.16 11.57 -10.99
N PRO A 39 11.34 11.01 -10.67
CA PRO A 39 11.57 10.42 -9.34
C PRO A 39 11.34 11.40 -8.18
N ALA A 40 11.63 12.69 -8.39
CA ALA A 40 11.39 13.72 -7.36
C ALA A 40 9.90 13.91 -7.08
N ALA A 41 9.04 13.83 -8.10
CA ALA A 41 7.59 13.88 -7.92
C ALA A 41 7.06 12.60 -7.23
N GLU A 42 7.63 11.44 -7.54
CA GLU A 42 7.24 10.16 -6.91
C GLU A 42 7.46 10.19 -5.39
N GLU A 43 8.53 10.82 -4.91
CA GLU A 43 8.79 10.92 -3.47
C GLU A 43 7.64 11.58 -2.69
N LEU A 44 6.88 12.48 -3.32
CA LEU A 44 5.73 13.14 -2.72
C LEU A 44 4.54 12.20 -2.48
N THR A 45 4.51 11.04 -3.12
CA THR A 45 3.36 10.12 -3.09
C THR A 45 3.50 8.99 -2.08
N LYS A 46 4.69 8.81 -1.49
CA LYS A 46 4.97 7.69 -0.59
C LYS A 46 4.11 7.75 0.67
N GLY A 47 3.39 6.65 0.94
CA GLY A 47 2.51 6.53 2.11
C GLY A 47 1.22 7.35 2.05
N VAL A 48 0.96 8.06 0.96
CA VAL A 48 -0.19 8.95 0.77
C VAL A 48 -1.33 8.21 0.06
N ALA A 49 -2.58 8.50 0.44
CA ALA A 49 -3.75 7.91 -0.21
C ALA A 49 -3.88 8.35 -1.68
N ARG A 50 -4.38 7.46 -2.54
CA ARG A 50 -4.39 7.61 -4.01
C ARG A 50 -4.87 8.98 -4.51
N PHE A 51 -6.01 9.46 -3.99
CA PHE A 51 -6.58 10.73 -4.45
C PHE A 51 -5.74 11.93 -3.98
N GLU A 52 -5.24 11.86 -2.75
CA GLU A 52 -4.32 12.89 -2.24
C GLU A 52 -3.00 12.91 -3.02
N CYS A 53 -2.46 11.74 -3.41
CA CYS A 53 -1.33 11.67 -4.34
C CYS A 53 -1.62 12.43 -5.64
N MET A 54 -2.80 12.21 -6.23
CA MET A 54 -3.17 12.89 -7.48
C MET A 54 -3.23 14.41 -7.30
N LYS A 55 -3.77 14.90 -6.19
CA LYS A 55 -3.81 16.34 -5.89
C LYS A 55 -2.40 16.93 -5.70
N LEU A 56 -1.53 16.24 -4.96
CA LEU A 56 -0.14 16.66 -4.77
C LEU A 56 0.60 16.73 -6.09
N LEU A 57 0.44 15.73 -6.95
CA LEU A 57 1.09 15.69 -8.26
C LEU A 57 0.50 16.72 -9.24
N ALA A 58 -0.82 16.96 -9.19
CA ALA A 58 -1.44 18.03 -9.96
C ALA A 58 -0.88 19.39 -9.57
N HIS A 59 -0.74 19.66 -8.29
CA HIS A 59 -0.10 20.88 -7.79
C HIS A 59 1.38 20.97 -8.21
N TYR A 60 2.14 19.87 -8.08
CA TYR A 60 3.56 19.84 -8.44
C TYR A 60 3.81 20.12 -9.92
N TYR A 61 2.91 19.65 -10.80
CA TYR A 61 3.01 19.82 -12.25
C TYR A 61 2.19 21.01 -12.81
N ASP A 62 1.63 21.84 -11.94
CA ASP A 62 0.77 22.98 -12.32
C ASP A 62 -0.41 22.58 -13.22
N ILE A 63 -1.05 21.47 -12.88
CA ILE A 63 -2.23 20.95 -13.60
C ILE A 63 -3.48 21.59 -13.02
N HIS A 64 -4.18 22.36 -13.86
CA HIS A 64 -5.46 22.95 -13.54
C HIS A 64 -6.60 22.00 -13.93
N ALA A 65 -7.12 21.28 -12.97
CA ALA A 65 -8.23 20.34 -13.12
C ALA A 65 -9.12 20.38 -11.87
N ASP A 66 -10.41 20.13 -12.02
CA ASP A 66 -11.29 20.03 -10.87
C ASP A 66 -11.15 18.67 -10.15
N ASP A 67 -11.79 18.57 -8.98
CA ASP A 67 -11.73 17.37 -8.15
C ASP A 67 -12.28 16.12 -8.85
N GLU A 68 -13.26 16.26 -9.74
CA GLU A 68 -13.84 15.15 -10.49
C GLU A 68 -12.86 14.62 -11.54
N GLU A 69 -12.22 15.51 -12.29
CA GLU A 69 -11.18 15.16 -13.25
C GLU A 69 -9.97 14.48 -12.56
N LEU A 70 -9.56 15.00 -11.40
CA LEU A 70 -8.48 14.41 -10.62
C LEU A 70 -8.87 13.02 -10.08
N ARG A 71 -10.13 12.80 -9.68
CA ARG A 71 -10.61 11.47 -9.28
C ARG A 71 -10.59 10.48 -10.43
N LEU A 72 -11.08 10.90 -11.60
CA LEU A 72 -11.04 10.06 -12.81
C LEU A 72 -9.60 9.71 -13.22
N ALA A 73 -8.66 10.66 -13.12
CA ALA A 73 -7.24 10.43 -13.39
C ALA A 73 -6.64 9.45 -12.38
N ALA A 74 -6.95 9.58 -11.08
CA ALA A 74 -6.49 8.67 -10.05
C ALA A 74 -7.02 7.23 -10.26
N GLU A 75 -8.27 7.08 -10.72
CA GLU A 75 -8.84 5.77 -11.06
C GLU A 75 -8.20 5.18 -12.34
N GLU A 76 -7.91 6.01 -13.35
CA GLU A 76 -7.18 5.56 -14.54
C GLU A 76 -5.78 5.08 -14.18
N LYS A 77 -5.04 5.83 -13.35
CA LYS A 77 -3.75 5.40 -12.82
C LYS A 77 -3.85 4.05 -12.12
N ASN A 78 -4.89 3.86 -11.30
CA ASN A 78 -5.08 2.60 -10.61
C ASN A 78 -5.29 1.41 -11.57
N LYS A 79 -6.04 1.60 -12.65
CA LYS A 79 -6.20 0.56 -13.68
C LYS A 79 -4.87 0.19 -14.34
N ILE A 80 -4.03 1.18 -14.64
CA ILE A 80 -2.68 0.95 -15.18
C ILE A 80 -1.84 0.17 -14.14
N TYR A 81 -1.88 0.57 -12.88
CA TYR A 81 -1.16 -0.10 -11.81
C TYR A 81 -1.61 -1.55 -11.62
N GLN A 82 -2.93 -1.81 -11.63
CA GLN A 82 -3.46 -3.17 -11.54
C GLN A 82 -3.02 -4.05 -12.72
N GLN A 83 -2.97 -3.49 -13.93
CA GLN A 83 -2.47 -4.20 -15.09
C GLN A 83 -0.99 -4.56 -14.93
N LEU A 84 -0.16 -3.62 -14.48
CA LEU A 84 1.26 -3.87 -14.20
C LEU A 84 1.45 -4.97 -13.14
N LEU A 85 0.64 -4.96 -12.08
CA LEU A 85 0.67 -6.01 -11.07
C LEU A 85 0.29 -7.38 -11.67
N MET A 86 -0.72 -7.43 -12.52
CA MET A 86 -1.11 -8.70 -13.17
C MET A 86 -0.02 -9.25 -14.09
N GLU A 87 0.69 -8.39 -14.79
CA GLU A 87 1.70 -8.77 -15.78
C GLU A 87 3.06 -9.11 -15.14
N GLN A 88 3.47 -8.38 -14.11
CA GLN A 88 4.85 -8.36 -13.65
C GLN A 88 5.07 -8.72 -12.18
N LEU A 89 4.00 -8.69 -11.33
CA LEU A 89 4.15 -9.04 -9.92
C LEU A 89 4.49 -10.52 -9.77
N SER A 90 5.59 -10.80 -9.08
CA SER A 90 6.14 -12.13 -8.87
C SER A 90 6.75 -12.28 -7.47
N PRO A 91 7.06 -13.49 -7.00
CA PRO A 91 7.70 -13.69 -5.70
C PRO A 91 9.02 -12.94 -5.49
N SER A 92 9.70 -12.53 -6.59
CA SER A 92 10.91 -11.71 -6.49
C SER A 92 10.66 -10.29 -5.96
N ASN A 93 9.39 -9.85 -5.92
CA ASN A 93 9.02 -8.57 -5.31
C ASN A 93 8.87 -8.65 -3.79
N ILE A 94 8.84 -9.86 -3.20
CA ILE A 94 8.82 -10.03 -1.74
C ILE A 94 10.19 -9.60 -1.20
N LEU A 95 10.17 -8.75 -0.19
CA LEU A 95 11.42 -8.25 0.41
C LEU A 95 12.16 -9.37 1.17
N PRO A 96 13.50 -9.31 1.19
CA PRO A 96 14.31 -10.32 1.87
C PRO A 96 13.93 -10.48 3.35
N GLY A 97 13.87 -11.72 3.82
CA GLY A 97 13.56 -12.04 5.21
C GLY A 97 12.08 -12.17 5.54
N ILE A 98 11.17 -11.69 4.68
CA ILE A 98 9.72 -11.69 4.98
C ILE A 98 9.17 -13.11 5.13
N LEU A 99 9.44 -14.01 4.21
CA LEU A 99 8.95 -15.39 4.29
C LEU A 99 9.43 -16.10 5.56
N GLN A 100 10.71 -15.91 5.91
CA GLN A 100 11.30 -16.47 7.13
C GLN A 100 10.66 -15.86 8.39
N THR A 101 10.41 -14.55 8.38
CA THR A 101 9.77 -13.85 9.51
C THR A 101 8.34 -14.34 9.71
N LEU A 102 7.54 -14.45 8.66
CA LEU A 102 6.16 -14.94 8.76
C LEU A 102 6.13 -16.40 9.26
N ALA A 103 7.02 -17.25 8.75
CA ALA A 103 7.12 -18.63 9.21
C ALA A 103 7.48 -18.70 10.71
N LEU A 104 8.46 -17.92 11.15
CA LEU A 104 8.88 -17.87 12.56
C LEU A 104 7.78 -17.36 13.48
N LEU A 105 7.02 -16.35 13.07
CA LEU A 105 5.89 -15.83 13.86
C LEU A 105 4.80 -16.91 14.01
N LYS A 106 4.49 -17.60 12.92
CA LYS A 106 3.53 -18.73 12.93
C LYS A 106 3.97 -19.86 13.88
N GLU A 107 5.25 -20.26 13.82
CA GLU A 107 5.81 -21.27 14.71
C GLU A 107 5.73 -20.87 16.19
N ARG A 108 5.83 -19.59 16.49
CA ARG A 108 5.73 -19.03 17.85
C ARG A 108 4.31 -18.73 18.30
N GLY A 109 3.31 -18.99 17.47
CA GLY A 109 1.91 -18.71 17.78
C GLY A 109 1.60 -17.21 17.88
N VAL A 110 2.39 -16.37 17.19
CA VAL A 110 2.18 -14.92 17.10
C VAL A 110 1.28 -14.66 15.89
N TYR A 111 0.16 -13.97 16.12
CA TYR A 111 -0.74 -13.56 15.05
C TYR A 111 -0.06 -12.53 14.12
N THR A 112 -0.47 -12.55 12.86
CA THR A 112 0.00 -11.63 11.84
C THR A 112 -1.15 -10.83 11.26
N ALA A 113 -1.00 -9.51 11.18
CA ALA A 113 -1.97 -8.63 10.52
C ALA A 113 -1.31 -7.78 9.44
N LEU A 114 -2.05 -7.54 8.37
CA LEU A 114 -1.67 -6.58 7.33
C LEU A 114 -2.45 -5.28 7.51
N ALA A 115 -1.75 -4.17 7.66
CA ALA A 115 -2.28 -2.82 7.85
C ALA A 115 -1.82 -1.91 6.70
N SER A 116 -2.40 -2.09 5.51
CA SER A 116 -2.07 -1.31 4.31
C SER A 116 -3.19 -0.34 3.96
N SER A 117 -2.82 0.88 3.56
CA SER A 117 -3.75 1.87 2.98
C SER A 117 -4.17 1.52 1.54
N SER A 118 -3.52 0.53 0.92
CA SER A 118 -3.77 0.13 -0.46
C SER A 118 -4.98 -0.81 -0.56
N ARG A 119 -6.00 -0.41 -1.31
CA ARG A 119 -7.11 -1.30 -1.68
C ARG A 119 -6.69 -2.47 -2.60
N ASN A 120 -5.47 -2.43 -3.13
CA ASN A 120 -4.91 -3.52 -3.93
C ASN A 120 -4.19 -4.58 -3.08
N ALA A 121 -4.02 -4.36 -1.77
CA ALA A 121 -3.33 -5.27 -0.88
C ALA A 121 -3.85 -6.73 -0.93
N PRO A 122 -5.18 -7.00 -0.90
CA PRO A 122 -5.69 -8.36 -1.00
C PRO A 122 -5.30 -9.08 -2.29
N PHE A 123 -5.25 -8.35 -3.41
CA PHE A 123 -4.80 -8.91 -4.69
C PHE A 123 -3.30 -9.25 -4.64
N ILE A 124 -2.47 -8.33 -4.12
CA ILE A 124 -1.02 -8.49 -4.05
C ILE A 124 -0.64 -9.70 -3.19
N ILE A 125 -1.16 -9.80 -1.97
CA ILE A 125 -0.85 -10.90 -1.05
C ILE A 125 -1.31 -12.25 -1.62
N LYS A 126 -2.52 -12.30 -2.20
CA LYS A 126 -3.04 -13.52 -2.86
C LYS A 126 -2.16 -13.93 -4.04
N ARG A 127 -1.75 -12.99 -4.88
CA ARG A 127 -0.90 -13.24 -6.05
C ARG A 127 0.48 -13.79 -5.67
N LEU A 128 1.00 -13.35 -4.53
CA LEU A 128 2.30 -13.76 -4.00
C LEU A 128 2.23 -15.01 -3.10
N GLY A 129 1.04 -15.55 -2.85
CA GLY A 129 0.85 -16.70 -1.96
C GLY A 129 1.18 -16.39 -0.49
N LEU A 130 1.03 -15.12 -0.08
CA LEU A 130 1.24 -14.71 1.31
C LEU A 130 -0.06 -14.84 2.09
N GLU A 131 0.05 -15.29 3.34
CA GLU A 131 -1.07 -15.46 4.27
C GLU A 131 -0.85 -14.60 5.51
N PHE A 132 -1.91 -13.93 5.94
CA PHE A 132 -2.01 -13.19 7.20
C PHE A 132 -3.27 -13.65 7.94
N ASP A 133 -3.23 -13.68 9.27
CA ASP A 133 -4.40 -14.04 10.07
C ASP A 133 -5.50 -12.99 9.95
N TYR A 134 -5.14 -11.74 9.69
CA TYR A 134 -6.07 -10.65 9.46
C TYR A 134 -5.51 -9.59 8.49
N CYS A 135 -6.35 -9.09 7.60
CA CYS A 135 -6.05 -7.95 6.74
C CYS A 135 -7.06 -6.84 7.05
N VAL A 136 -6.58 -5.71 7.52
CA VAL A 136 -7.44 -4.56 7.79
C VAL A 136 -7.99 -4.01 6.48
N ASP A 137 -9.32 -3.84 6.39
CA ASP A 137 -9.94 -3.16 5.25
C ASP A 137 -9.75 -1.64 5.40
N PRO A 138 -8.96 -0.99 4.54
CA PRO A 138 -8.73 0.45 4.63
C PRO A 138 -10.01 1.29 4.42
N ALA A 139 -11.07 0.72 3.87
CA ALA A 139 -12.35 1.41 3.71
C ALA A 139 -13.09 1.62 5.04
N THR A 140 -12.77 0.84 6.07
CA THR A 140 -13.37 0.95 7.41
C THR A 140 -12.64 1.93 8.33
N ILE A 141 -11.52 2.51 7.87
CA ILE A 141 -10.65 3.37 8.66
C ILE A 141 -11.05 4.83 8.50
N SER A 142 -11.31 5.52 9.62
CA SER A 142 -11.75 6.92 9.60
C SER A 142 -10.63 7.88 9.25
N HIS A 143 -9.42 7.68 9.80
CA HIS A 143 -8.26 8.52 9.54
C HIS A 143 -7.11 7.67 9.00
N GLY A 144 -6.68 7.99 7.77
CA GLY A 144 -5.53 7.34 7.14
C GLY A 144 -4.20 7.65 7.84
N LYS A 145 -3.17 6.89 7.53
CA LYS A 145 -1.80 7.17 8.00
C LYS A 145 -1.42 8.63 7.74
N PRO A 146 -0.77 9.32 8.69
CA PRO A 146 -0.06 8.82 9.88
C PRO A 146 -0.92 8.58 11.12
N ALA A 147 -2.25 8.70 11.06
CA ALA A 147 -3.11 8.34 12.19
C ALA A 147 -2.96 6.85 12.52
N PRO A 148 -3.08 6.44 13.80
CA PRO A 148 -2.87 5.06 14.23
C PRO A 148 -4.06 4.14 13.96
N ASP A 149 -5.15 4.64 13.42
CA ASP A 149 -6.45 3.96 13.31
C ASP A 149 -6.34 2.56 12.70
N ILE A 150 -5.56 2.40 11.63
CA ILE A 150 -5.40 1.12 10.94
C ILE A 150 -4.67 0.07 11.81
N TYR A 151 -3.72 0.51 12.63
CA TYR A 151 -3.00 -0.36 13.57
C TYR A 151 -3.89 -0.71 14.77
N LEU A 152 -4.66 0.26 15.28
CA LEU A 152 -5.63 0.05 16.35
C LEU A 152 -6.74 -0.92 15.91
N ALA A 153 -7.18 -0.85 14.65
CA ALA A 153 -8.14 -1.81 14.09
C ALA A 153 -7.59 -3.25 14.12
N ALA A 154 -6.32 -3.45 13.75
CA ALA A 154 -5.67 -4.76 13.84
C ALA A 154 -5.59 -5.26 15.30
N MET A 155 -5.14 -4.40 16.21
CA MET A 155 -5.03 -4.74 17.64
C MET A 155 -6.38 -5.08 18.25
N ASN A 156 -7.43 -4.30 17.95
CA ASN A 156 -8.79 -4.53 18.43
C ASN A 156 -9.37 -5.86 17.93
N HIS A 157 -9.07 -6.24 16.69
CA HIS A 157 -9.51 -7.51 16.10
C HIS A 157 -9.04 -8.71 16.95
N PHE A 158 -7.79 -8.68 17.44
CA PHE A 158 -7.21 -9.76 18.23
C PHE A 158 -7.34 -9.57 19.75
N GLY A 159 -7.89 -8.45 20.21
CA GLY A 159 -8.00 -8.13 21.63
C GLY A 159 -6.65 -8.06 22.33
N VAL A 160 -5.65 -7.45 21.69
CA VAL A 160 -4.29 -7.29 22.22
C VAL A 160 -3.99 -5.83 22.55
N SER A 161 -3.15 -5.63 23.56
CA SER A 161 -2.64 -4.30 23.93
C SER A 161 -1.41 -3.91 23.12
N ALA A 162 -1.06 -2.62 23.13
CA ALA A 162 0.14 -2.13 22.43
C ALA A 162 1.44 -2.76 22.93
N GLN A 163 1.48 -3.18 24.22
CA GLN A 163 2.64 -3.85 24.81
C GLN A 163 2.82 -5.29 24.31
N GLU A 164 1.78 -5.90 23.72
CA GLU A 164 1.79 -7.25 23.16
C GLU A 164 1.91 -7.24 21.62
N CYS A 165 2.07 -6.05 21.00
CA CYS A 165 2.08 -5.85 19.57
C CYS A 165 3.40 -5.21 19.08
N VAL A 166 3.79 -5.57 17.87
CA VAL A 166 4.89 -4.94 17.12
C VAL A 166 4.44 -4.64 15.71
#